data_3bfb7779896378d4fd282792253385a1
#
_entry.id   3bfb7779896378d4fd282792253385a1
#
_cell.length_a   1.000
_cell.length_b   1.000
_cell.length_c   1.000
_cell.angle_alpha   90.00
_cell.angle_beta   90.00
_cell.angle_gamma   90.00
#
_symmetry.space_group_name_H-M   'P 1'
#
loop_
_entity.id
_entity.type
_entity.pdbx_description
1 polymer ?
#
loop_
_entity_poly.entity_id
_entity_poly.type
_entity_poly.pdbx_seq_one_letter_code
_entity_poly.pdbx_strand_id
1 'polypeptide(L)'
;MKKFLLAIVSSLAVFVVPALAQINVQCPQFTANGTPQYRAQPGDQEICHMNYAVIHRCSVKAPVAVFEHLTIAAMTGPAKRRDNFHPDAAVTPECSASLADYAIVGRTHDRGHMSPAGNNTQTDAIMSESFNLSNMVAQNANNNRGGWRLLETAERQWARTPGTDFYIISGGVFDQDHPVVGNGLGIPTRLYKIIIEKNSGQVQAYLMPNAPIVPATSWPLYQVPVSAVEQATGMQFNLGQ
;
A
#
# COMPACT_ATOMS: atom_id res chain seq x y z
N MET A 1 15.48 19.37 -68.37
CA MET A 1 15.64 19.75 -66.95
C MET A 1 14.47 19.16 -66.17
N LYS A 2 14.70 18.03 -65.47
CA LYS A 2 13.68 17.36 -64.64
C LYS A 2 13.82 17.87 -63.21
N LYS A 3 12.77 18.53 -62.70
CA LYS A 3 12.72 18.99 -61.30
C LYS A 3 12.25 17.80 -60.44
N PHE A 4 13.10 17.35 -59.52
CA PHE A 4 12.71 16.42 -58.46
C PHE A 4 12.07 17.23 -57.32
N LEU A 5 10.79 16.95 -57.04
CA LEU A 5 10.14 17.40 -55.79
C LEU A 5 10.51 16.43 -54.69
N LEU A 6 11.19 16.92 -53.65
CA LEU A 6 11.45 16.17 -52.41
C LEU A 6 10.25 16.35 -51.50
N ALA A 7 9.47 15.29 -51.29
CA ALA A 7 8.39 15.29 -50.32
C ALA A 7 8.98 15.01 -48.89
N ILE A 8 8.90 15.99 -48.01
CA ILE A 8 9.25 15.82 -46.62
C ILE A 8 8.06 15.19 -45.90
N VAL A 9 8.17 13.91 -45.54
CA VAL A 9 7.20 13.24 -44.67
C VAL A 9 7.56 13.54 -43.23
N SER A 10 6.80 14.46 -42.65
CA SER A 10 6.90 14.76 -41.21
C SER A 10 6.14 13.70 -40.43
N SER A 11 6.86 12.78 -39.77
CA SER A 11 6.27 11.81 -38.86
C SER A 11 5.94 12.48 -37.54
N LEU A 12 4.65 12.74 -37.26
CA LEU A 12 4.20 13.12 -35.93
C LEU A 12 4.36 11.89 -35.01
N ALA A 13 5.30 11.97 -34.06
CA ALA A 13 5.37 11.03 -32.97
C ALA A 13 4.19 11.32 -32.02
N VAL A 14 3.19 10.45 -31.99
CA VAL A 14 2.09 10.48 -31.03
C VAL A 14 2.66 9.99 -29.69
N PHE A 15 2.93 10.91 -28.79
CA PHE A 15 3.22 10.55 -27.39
C PHE A 15 1.92 10.07 -26.74
N VAL A 16 1.78 8.75 -26.60
CA VAL A 16 0.71 8.17 -25.79
C VAL A 16 1.08 8.43 -24.34
N VAL A 17 0.45 9.44 -23.72
CA VAL A 17 0.52 9.64 -22.26
C VAL A 17 -0.28 8.49 -21.64
N PRO A 18 0.33 7.62 -20.82
CA PRO A 18 -0.41 6.53 -20.20
C PRO A 18 -1.49 7.11 -19.29
N ALA A 19 -2.71 6.56 -19.40
CA ALA A 19 -3.82 6.96 -18.56
C ALA A 19 -3.49 6.68 -17.08
N LEU A 20 -3.83 7.63 -16.21
CA LEU A 20 -3.78 7.41 -14.76
C LEU A 20 -4.97 6.54 -14.35
N ALA A 21 -4.71 5.48 -13.60
CA ALA A 21 -5.76 4.65 -13.03
C ALA A 21 -6.31 5.28 -11.74
N GLN A 22 -7.60 5.02 -11.47
CA GLN A 22 -8.30 5.52 -10.27
C GLN A 22 -8.94 4.34 -9.54
N ILE A 23 -8.67 4.21 -8.25
CA ILE A 23 -9.17 3.08 -7.43
C ILE A 23 -10.62 3.24 -6.94
N ASN A 24 -11.19 4.44 -6.90
CA ASN A 24 -12.50 4.71 -6.29
C ASN A 24 -13.71 4.09 -7.00
N VAL A 25 -13.52 3.61 -8.18
CA VAL A 25 -14.64 3.03 -8.97
C VAL A 25 -15.19 1.78 -8.29
N GLN A 26 -14.32 1.01 -7.62
CA GLN A 26 -14.70 -0.26 -7.02
C GLN A 26 -14.89 -0.21 -5.51
N CYS A 27 -14.13 0.64 -4.78
CA CYS A 27 -14.10 0.65 -3.32
C CYS A 27 -14.12 2.06 -2.72
N PRO A 28 -15.14 2.90 -3.01
CA PRO A 28 -15.18 4.29 -2.55
C PRO A 28 -15.22 4.45 -1.04
N GLN A 29 -15.69 3.43 -0.32
CA GLN A 29 -15.81 3.43 1.15
C GLN A 29 -14.45 3.46 1.87
N PHE A 30 -13.35 3.15 1.18
CA PHE A 30 -12.01 3.14 1.77
C PHE A 30 -11.19 4.38 1.42
N THR A 31 -11.75 5.34 0.70
CA THR A 31 -11.07 6.58 0.31
C THR A 31 -11.76 7.78 0.95
N ALA A 32 -10.98 8.65 1.64
CA ALA A 32 -11.54 9.78 2.40
C ALA A 32 -12.21 10.84 1.51
N ASN A 33 -11.53 11.27 0.44
CA ASN A 33 -11.92 12.41 -0.40
C ASN A 33 -11.74 12.12 -1.91
N GLY A 34 -11.88 10.87 -2.29
CA GLY A 34 -11.65 10.46 -3.67
C GLY A 34 -10.36 9.68 -3.85
N THR A 35 -9.98 9.46 -5.08
CA THR A 35 -8.98 8.49 -5.45
C THR A 35 -7.61 9.07 -5.59
N PRO A 36 -6.59 8.35 -5.11
CA PRO A 36 -5.25 8.60 -5.59
C PRO A 36 -5.17 8.34 -7.10
N GLN A 37 -4.41 9.18 -7.77
CA GLN A 37 -4.02 8.95 -9.14
C GLN A 37 -2.66 8.26 -9.14
N TYR A 38 -2.53 7.19 -9.90
CA TYR A 38 -1.26 6.50 -10.06
C TYR A 38 -1.08 6.04 -11.50
N ARG A 39 0.17 5.87 -11.89
CA ARG A 39 0.49 5.32 -13.19
C ARG A 39 0.42 3.80 -13.09
N ALA A 40 -0.68 3.22 -13.57
CA ALA A 40 -0.83 1.77 -13.64
C ALA A 40 0.27 1.15 -14.52
N GLN A 41 0.80 0.02 -14.07
CA GLN A 41 1.71 -0.82 -14.86
C GLN A 41 0.95 -2.03 -15.40
N PRO A 42 1.45 -2.67 -16.48
CA PRO A 42 0.84 -3.89 -16.99
C PRO A 42 0.67 -4.95 -15.89
N GLY A 43 -0.54 -5.46 -15.73
CA GLY A 43 -0.87 -6.48 -14.74
C GLY A 43 -1.16 -5.93 -13.32
N ASP A 44 -1.09 -4.61 -13.08
CA ASP A 44 -1.56 -4.04 -11.82
C ASP A 44 -3.06 -4.33 -11.63
N GLN A 45 -3.45 -4.71 -10.41
CA GLN A 45 -4.82 -5.08 -10.06
C GLN A 45 -5.34 -4.22 -8.92
N GLU A 46 -6.58 -3.74 -9.06
CA GLU A 46 -7.33 -3.11 -7.99
C GLU A 46 -8.28 -4.14 -7.38
N ILE A 47 -8.14 -4.38 -6.08
CA ILE A 47 -8.86 -5.45 -5.37
C ILE A 47 -9.61 -4.84 -4.20
N CYS A 48 -10.92 -5.13 -4.11
CA CYS A 48 -11.76 -4.79 -2.97
C CYS A 48 -11.90 -5.99 -2.05
N HIS A 49 -11.52 -5.81 -0.81
CA HIS A 49 -11.81 -6.72 0.29
C HIS A 49 -12.90 -6.17 1.20
N MET A 50 -13.35 -6.96 2.18
CA MET A 50 -14.45 -6.56 3.06
C MET A 50 -14.12 -5.31 3.88
N ASN A 51 -12.85 -5.11 4.25
CA ASN A 51 -12.46 -4.03 5.16
C ASN A 51 -11.28 -3.18 4.67
N TYR A 52 -10.78 -3.43 3.49
CA TYR A 52 -9.71 -2.65 2.85
C TYR A 52 -9.73 -2.83 1.33
N ALA A 53 -9.01 -1.97 0.63
CA ALA A 53 -8.76 -2.10 -0.80
C ALA A 53 -7.26 -2.10 -1.09
N VAL A 54 -6.85 -2.71 -2.19
CA VAL A 54 -5.45 -2.88 -2.57
C VAL A 54 -5.21 -2.41 -3.99
N ILE A 55 -4.14 -1.67 -4.22
CA ILE A 55 -3.47 -1.62 -5.53
C ILE A 55 -2.32 -2.63 -5.45
N HIS A 56 -2.51 -3.77 -6.09
CA HIS A 56 -1.51 -4.83 -6.17
C HIS A 56 -0.69 -4.69 -7.45
N ARG A 57 0.62 -4.58 -7.32
CA ARG A 57 1.53 -4.46 -8.45
C ARG A 57 2.10 -5.80 -8.86
N CYS A 58 1.76 -6.23 -10.08
CA CYS A 58 2.15 -7.54 -10.59
C CYS A 58 3.68 -7.70 -10.69
N SER A 59 4.39 -6.66 -11.13
CA SER A 59 5.85 -6.72 -11.35
C SER A 59 6.67 -6.94 -10.08
N VAL A 60 6.10 -6.63 -8.90
CA VAL A 60 6.74 -6.85 -7.58
C VAL A 60 5.98 -7.85 -6.71
N LYS A 61 4.83 -8.35 -7.18
CA LYS A 61 3.94 -9.29 -6.46
C LYS A 61 3.59 -8.85 -5.04
N ALA A 62 3.35 -7.56 -4.87
CA ALA A 62 3.10 -6.94 -3.56
C ALA A 62 2.20 -5.71 -3.69
N PRO A 63 1.54 -5.28 -2.59
CA PRO A 63 0.76 -4.06 -2.58
C PRO A 63 1.67 -2.83 -2.68
N VAL A 64 1.32 -1.91 -3.57
CA VAL A 64 1.91 -0.57 -3.62
C VAL A 64 1.07 0.45 -2.88
N ALA A 65 -0.23 0.17 -2.67
CA ALA A 65 -1.09 0.91 -1.76
C ALA A 65 -2.19 -0.01 -1.21
N VAL A 66 -2.50 0.15 0.06
CA VAL A 66 -3.64 -0.45 0.76
C VAL A 66 -4.40 0.66 1.44
N PHE A 67 -5.71 0.70 1.25
CA PHE A 67 -6.63 1.72 1.74
C PHE A 67 -7.57 1.11 2.76
N GLU A 68 -7.74 1.73 3.90
CA GLU A 68 -8.71 1.30 4.91
C GLU A 68 -9.45 2.49 5.53
N HIS A 69 -10.69 2.29 5.89
CA HIS A 69 -11.47 3.18 6.74
C HIS A 69 -11.43 2.63 8.16
N LEU A 70 -10.64 3.26 9.03
CA LEU A 70 -10.41 2.79 10.38
C LEU A 70 -11.52 3.24 11.32
N THR A 71 -12.43 2.34 11.65
CA THR A 71 -13.56 2.58 12.55
C THR A 71 -13.39 1.85 13.88
N ILE A 72 -14.09 2.30 14.93
CA ILE A 72 -14.13 1.60 16.23
C ILE A 72 -14.62 0.16 16.01
N ALA A 73 -15.65 -0.05 15.20
CA ALA A 73 -16.19 -1.38 14.91
C ALA A 73 -15.13 -2.31 14.28
N ALA A 74 -14.28 -1.76 13.41
CA ALA A 74 -13.20 -2.52 12.77
C ALA A 74 -12.19 -3.08 13.78
N MET A 75 -11.91 -2.33 14.87
CA MET A 75 -10.87 -2.63 15.86
C MET A 75 -11.36 -3.30 17.15
N THR A 76 -12.66 -3.47 17.34
CA THR A 76 -13.23 -3.94 18.62
C THR A 76 -14.12 -5.16 18.48
N GLY A 77 -14.08 -5.84 17.34
CA GLY A 77 -14.82 -7.07 17.11
C GLY A 77 -14.24 -8.27 17.85
N PRO A 78 -14.96 -9.41 17.84
CA PRO A 78 -14.64 -10.60 18.61
C PRO A 78 -13.57 -11.49 17.95
N ALA A 79 -13.22 -11.26 16.68
CA ALA A 79 -12.31 -12.13 15.96
C ALA A 79 -10.89 -12.07 16.53
N LYS A 80 -10.29 -13.24 16.69
CA LYS A 80 -8.92 -13.38 17.21
C LYS A 80 -7.95 -13.63 16.06
N ARG A 81 -6.75 -13.08 16.19
CA ARG A 81 -5.65 -13.31 15.24
C ARG A 81 -5.36 -14.81 15.09
N ARG A 82 -5.23 -15.26 13.84
CA ARG A 82 -5.03 -16.70 13.51
C ARG A 82 -3.75 -17.00 12.73
N ASP A 83 -3.02 -15.98 12.28
CA ASP A 83 -1.78 -16.08 11.49
C ASP A 83 -1.90 -17.01 10.25
N ASN A 84 -3.08 -17.08 9.64
CA ASN A 84 -3.41 -17.94 8.51
C ASN A 84 -3.05 -17.30 7.16
N PHE A 85 -1.80 -16.89 7.00
CA PHE A 85 -1.31 -16.32 5.74
C PHE A 85 -1.57 -17.24 4.54
N HIS A 86 -2.12 -16.68 3.46
CA HIS A 86 -2.45 -17.43 2.25
C HIS A 86 -2.40 -16.53 1.00
N PRO A 87 -2.20 -17.11 -0.20
CA PRO A 87 -2.37 -16.38 -1.43
C PRO A 87 -3.77 -15.80 -1.54
N ASP A 88 -3.87 -14.61 -2.14
CA ASP A 88 -5.16 -13.98 -2.40
C ASP A 88 -5.77 -14.55 -3.68
N ALA A 89 -6.98 -15.11 -3.57
CA ALA A 89 -7.69 -15.68 -4.71
C ALA A 89 -8.13 -14.61 -5.74
N ALA A 90 -8.16 -13.34 -5.35
CA ALA A 90 -8.47 -12.23 -6.27
C ALA A 90 -7.27 -11.79 -7.11
N VAL A 91 -6.03 -12.19 -6.73
CA VAL A 91 -4.82 -11.92 -7.52
C VAL A 91 -4.63 -13.01 -8.56
N THR A 92 -4.37 -12.61 -9.82
CA THR A 92 -4.07 -13.60 -10.87
C THR A 92 -2.81 -14.41 -10.51
N PRO A 93 -2.76 -15.72 -10.83
CA PRO A 93 -1.69 -16.61 -10.37
C PRO A 93 -0.28 -16.14 -10.69
N GLU A 94 -0.08 -15.56 -11.89
CA GLU A 94 1.22 -15.04 -12.35
C GLU A 94 1.68 -13.80 -11.54
N CYS A 95 0.75 -13.04 -10.98
CA CYS A 95 1.01 -11.85 -10.17
C CYS A 95 1.04 -12.16 -8.66
N SER A 96 0.68 -13.37 -8.26
CA SER A 96 0.59 -13.75 -6.85
C SER A 96 1.95 -14.13 -6.27
N ALA A 97 2.25 -13.62 -5.07
CA ALA A 97 3.33 -14.14 -4.24
C ALA A 97 2.89 -15.44 -3.54
N SER A 98 3.87 -16.24 -3.13
CA SER A 98 3.67 -17.48 -2.37
C SER A 98 4.30 -17.40 -0.98
N LEU A 99 3.88 -18.29 -0.09
CA LEU A 99 4.53 -18.43 1.22
C LEU A 99 6.00 -18.86 1.09
N ALA A 100 6.35 -19.59 0.03
CA ALA A 100 7.71 -20.01 -0.25
C ALA A 100 8.62 -18.80 -0.58
N ASP A 101 8.12 -17.81 -1.30
CA ASP A 101 8.87 -16.58 -1.59
C ASP A 101 9.23 -15.83 -0.31
N TYR A 102 8.28 -15.69 0.61
CA TYR A 102 8.52 -15.06 1.92
C TYR A 102 9.45 -15.90 2.82
N ALA A 103 9.45 -17.23 2.70
CA ALA A 103 10.33 -18.08 3.48
C ALA A 103 11.82 -17.84 3.20
N ILE A 104 12.17 -17.41 1.99
CA ILE A 104 13.55 -17.10 1.58
C ILE A 104 14.15 -16.01 2.47
N VAL A 105 13.37 -15.01 2.84
CA VAL A 105 13.79 -13.86 3.65
C VAL A 105 13.31 -13.91 5.10
N GLY A 106 12.66 -14.99 5.51
CA GLY A 106 11.98 -15.11 6.80
C GLY A 106 12.86 -15.00 8.05
N ARG A 107 14.18 -14.99 7.91
CA ARG A 107 15.11 -14.68 9.02
C ARG A 107 15.23 -13.20 9.31
N THR A 108 15.01 -12.34 8.31
CA THR A 108 15.23 -10.88 8.38
C THR A 108 13.96 -10.08 8.13
N HIS A 109 12.99 -10.66 7.42
CA HIS A 109 11.75 -10.01 7.04
C HIS A 109 10.54 -10.83 7.47
N ASP A 110 9.53 -10.13 7.95
CA ASP A 110 8.20 -10.68 8.23
C ASP A 110 7.30 -10.50 6.99
N ARG A 111 6.17 -11.20 6.98
CA ARG A 111 5.00 -10.83 6.18
C ARG A 111 4.34 -9.65 6.88
N GLY A 112 4.75 -8.43 6.51
CA GLY A 112 4.28 -7.19 7.12
C GLY A 112 2.93 -6.77 6.56
N HIS A 113 1.94 -6.59 7.43
CA HIS A 113 0.61 -6.13 7.04
C HIS A 113 0.63 -4.66 6.64
N MET A 114 -0.10 -4.31 5.59
CA MET A 114 -0.40 -2.93 5.26
C MET A 114 -1.72 -2.47 5.89
N SER A 115 -2.80 -3.28 5.84
CA SER A 115 -3.97 -3.17 6.73
C SER A 115 -3.80 -4.21 7.86
N PRO A 116 -3.52 -3.78 9.11
CA PRO A 116 -3.12 -4.69 10.18
C PRO A 116 -4.28 -5.54 10.70
N ALA A 117 -3.99 -6.77 11.12
CA ALA A 117 -4.98 -7.68 11.71
C ALA A 117 -5.75 -7.05 12.88
N GLY A 118 -5.11 -6.14 13.65
CA GLY A 118 -5.76 -5.41 14.74
C GLY A 118 -6.82 -4.39 14.30
N ASN A 119 -6.88 -4.05 13.01
CA ASN A 119 -7.90 -3.20 12.41
C ASN A 119 -9.01 -4.02 11.71
N ASN A 120 -8.92 -5.35 11.75
CA ASN A 120 -9.78 -6.28 11.01
C ASN A 120 -10.42 -7.33 11.94
N THR A 121 -11.03 -6.86 13.05
CA THR A 121 -11.48 -7.75 14.14
C THR A 121 -12.98 -8.07 14.13
N GLN A 122 -13.78 -7.53 13.19
CA GLN A 122 -15.24 -7.64 13.20
C GLN A 122 -15.74 -9.08 13.14
N THR A 123 -15.18 -9.88 12.23
CA THR A 123 -15.52 -11.29 12.02
C THR A 123 -14.28 -12.12 11.72
N ASP A 124 -14.38 -13.44 11.90
CA ASP A 124 -13.32 -14.38 11.53
C ASP A 124 -12.99 -14.32 10.02
N ALA A 125 -13.96 -14.05 9.17
CA ALA A 125 -13.77 -13.91 7.73
C ALA A 125 -12.93 -12.66 7.41
N ILE A 126 -13.28 -11.51 7.96
CA ILE A 126 -12.53 -10.24 7.81
C ILE A 126 -11.11 -10.37 8.39
N MET A 127 -10.98 -11.02 9.56
CA MET A 127 -9.68 -11.32 10.15
C MET A 127 -8.85 -12.20 9.21
N SER A 128 -9.42 -13.27 8.66
CA SER A 128 -8.72 -14.16 7.73
C SER A 128 -8.29 -13.42 6.46
N GLU A 129 -9.16 -12.58 5.90
CA GLU A 129 -8.88 -11.80 4.70
C GLU A 129 -7.70 -10.84 4.90
N SER A 130 -7.51 -10.30 6.12
CA SER A 130 -6.35 -9.46 6.42
C SER A 130 -5.00 -10.18 6.26
N PHE A 131 -4.98 -11.52 6.23
CA PHE A 131 -3.80 -12.38 6.01
C PHE A 131 -3.57 -12.76 4.53
N ASN A 132 -4.33 -12.22 3.58
CA ASN A 132 -4.04 -12.33 2.16
C ASN A 132 -2.63 -11.79 1.84
N LEU A 133 -1.86 -12.50 1.03
CA LEU A 133 -0.52 -12.05 0.61
C LEU A 133 -0.56 -10.76 -0.21
N SER A 134 -1.69 -10.40 -0.81
CA SER A 134 -1.91 -9.10 -1.45
C SER A 134 -1.88 -7.92 -0.48
N ASN A 135 -2.06 -8.16 0.83
CA ASN A 135 -1.96 -7.19 1.91
C ASN A 135 -0.56 -7.17 2.57
N MET A 136 0.38 -7.98 2.07
CA MET A 136 1.69 -8.20 2.70
C MET A 136 2.83 -7.62 1.89
N VAL A 137 3.82 -7.06 2.59
CA VAL A 137 5.14 -6.80 2.03
C VAL A 137 6.21 -7.57 2.80
N ALA A 138 7.35 -7.86 2.14
CA ALA A 138 8.53 -8.36 2.84
C ALA A 138 9.11 -7.23 3.69
N GLN A 139 8.70 -7.15 4.94
CA GLN A 139 9.03 -6.05 5.87
C GLN A 139 10.13 -6.46 6.84
N ASN A 140 11.14 -5.62 7.03
CA ASN A 140 12.17 -5.85 8.03
C ASN A 140 11.54 -6.15 9.41
N ALA A 141 11.95 -7.24 10.04
CA ALA A 141 11.31 -7.75 11.26
C ALA A 141 11.38 -6.76 12.42
N ASN A 142 12.49 -6.02 12.58
CA ASN A 142 12.60 -5.01 13.65
C ASN A 142 11.72 -3.79 13.38
N ASN A 143 11.59 -3.38 12.10
CA ASN A 143 10.66 -2.32 11.73
C ASN A 143 9.22 -2.76 12.01
N ASN A 144 8.81 -3.92 11.47
CA ASN A 144 7.46 -4.47 11.61
C ASN A 144 7.04 -4.62 13.07
N ARG A 145 7.87 -5.29 13.88
CA ARG A 145 7.59 -5.58 15.29
C ARG A 145 7.86 -4.39 16.22
N GLY A 146 8.53 -3.35 15.73
CA GLY A 146 8.96 -2.15 16.45
C GLY A 146 8.19 -0.90 16.05
N GLY A 147 8.85 -0.01 15.32
CA GLY A 147 8.33 1.32 14.98
C GLY A 147 7.02 1.32 14.23
N TRP A 148 6.87 0.42 13.24
CA TRP A 148 5.63 0.27 12.48
C TRP A 148 4.46 -0.14 13.36
N ARG A 149 4.63 -1.17 14.22
CA ARG A 149 3.62 -1.60 15.19
C ARG A 149 3.24 -0.50 16.19
N LEU A 150 4.19 0.34 16.60
CA LEU A 150 3.89 1.47 17.49
C LEU A 150 3.07 2.55 16.78
N LEU A 151 3.35 2.85 15.51
CA LEU A 151 2.54 3.74 14.69
C LEU A 151 1.11 3.19 14.53
N GLU A 152 0.95 1.90 14.19
CA GLU A 152 -0.36 1.23 14.13
C GLU A 152 -1.13 1.27 15.47
N THR A 153 -0.41 1.23 16.58
CA THR A 153 -1.02 1.36 17.91
C THR A 153 -1.49 2.79 18.16
N ALA A 154 -0.72 3.78 17.73
CA ALA A 154 -1.08 5.19 17.84
C ALA A 154 -2.32 5.52 16.99
N GLU A 155 -2.37 5.08 15.73
CA GLU A 155 -3.54 5.31 14.86
C GLU A 155 -4.83 4.72 15.45
N ARG A 156 -4.77 3.51 16.04
CA ARG A 156 -5.92 2.91 16.74
C ARG A 156 -6.31 3.68 18.00
N GLN A 157 -5.37 4.31 18.69
CA GLN A 157 -5.67 5.17 19.82
C GLN A 157 -6.37 6.46 19.38
N TRP A 158 -5.88 7.10 18.33
CA TRP A 158 -6.49 8.31 17.77
C TRP A 158 -7.92 8.05 17.27
N ALA A 159 -8.11 6.95 16.56
CA ALA A 159 -9.42 6.56 16.03
C ALA A 159 -10.46 6.21 17.11
N ARG A 160 -10.07 6.08 18.38
CA ARG A 160 -11.01 5.94 19.52
C ARG A 160 -11.52 7.27 20.05
N THR A 161 -10.97 8.40 19.60
CA THR A 161 -11.43 9.71 20.01
C THR A 161 -12.83 9.97 19.43
N PRO A 162 -13.86 10.31 20.24
CA PRO A 162 -15.19 10.58 19.75
C PRO A 162 -15.19 11.71 18.71
N GLY A 163 -15.94 11.53 17.63
CA GLY A 163 -16.10 12.52 16.57
C GLY A 163 -14.98 12.52 15.52
N THR A 164 -14.03 11.59 15.58
CA THR A 164 -13.01 11.43 14.53
C THR A 164 -13.42 10.39 13.48
N ASP A 165 -12.89 10.55 12.27
CA ASP A 165 -13.14 9.67 11.12
C ASP A 165 -11.83 9.46 10.34
N PHE A 166 -11.17 8.32 10.57
CA PHE A 166 -9.83 8.05 10.07
C PHE A 166 -9.80 7.17 8.82
N TYR A 167 -9.05 7.62 7.83
CA TYR A 167 -8.68 6.84 6.65
C TYR A 167 -7.17 6.65 6.61
N ILE A 168 -6.72 5.46 6.26
CA ILE A 168 -5.30 5.09 6.26
C ILE A 168 -4.91 4.59 4.88
N ILE A 169 -3.77 5.06 4.38
CA ILE A 169 -3.15 4.54 3.16
C ILE A 169 -1.76 4.06 3.52
N SER A 170 -1.46 2.79 3.26
CA SER A 170 -0.18 2.18 3.58
C SER A 170 0.39 1.43 2.37
N GLY A 171 1.70 1.38 2.22
CA GLY A 171 2.28 0.63 1.10
C GLY A 171 3.80 0.53 1.13
N GLY A 172 4.32 -0.27 0.22
CA GLY A 172 5.74 -0.38 -0.07
C GLY A 172 6.18 0.61 -1.15
N VAL A 173 7.38 1.18 -0.98
CA VAL A 173 8.10 1.91 -2.04
C VAL A 173 9.12 0.97 -2.64
N PHE A 174 9.04 0.76 -3.96
CA PHE A 174 9.92 -0.11 -4.71
C PHE A 174 10.79 0.75 -5.64
N ASP A 175 11.94 1.17 -5.13
CA ASP A 175 12.91 1.91 -5.93
C ASP A 175 13.44 1.01 -7.07
N GLN A 176 14.07 1.60 -8.10
CA GLN A 176 14.47 0.87 -9.31
C GLN A 176 15.37 -0.34 -9.04
N ASP A 177 16.17 -0.28 -7.99
CA ASP A 177 17.16 -1.29 -7.56
C ASP A 177 16.68 -2.13 -6.36
N HIS A 178 15.36 -2.15 -6.08
CA HIS A 178 14.83 -2.95 -4.98
C HIS A 178 15.17 -4.44 -5.13
N PRO A 179 15.52 -5.14 -4.04
CA PRO A 179 15.79 -6.57 -4.10
C PRO A 179 14.55 -7.37 -4.53
N VAL A 180 14.78 -8.45 -5.25
CA VAL A 180 13.75 -9.40 -5.67
C VAL A 180 14.16 -10.81 -5.24
N VAL A 181 13.22 -11.59 -4.70
CA VAL A 181 13.45 -12.96 -4.22
C VAL A 181 12.40 -13.93 -4.76
N GLY A 182 12.74 -15.22 -4.72
CA GLY A 182 11.85 -16.29 -5.12
C GLY A 182 11.32 -16.11 -6.54
N ASN A 183 10.01 -16.27 -6.68
CA ASN A 183 9.31 -16.14 -7.94
C ASN A 183 8.89 -14.68 -8.26
N GLY A 184 9.77 -13.71 -7.98
CA GLY A 184 9.53 -12.32 -8.33
C GLY A 184 8.93 -11.45 -7.21
N LEU A 185 8.99 -11.90 -5.93
CA LEU A 185 8.58 -11.05 -4.80
C LEU A 185 9.58 -9.91 -4.62
N GLY A 186 9.14 -8.69 -4.83
CA GLY A 186 9.92 -7.47 -4.55
C GLY A 186 9.98 -7.18 -3.04
N ILE A 187 11.16 -6.73 -2.58
CA ILE A 187 11.33 -6.25 -1.21
C ILE A 187 11.34 -4.73 -1.27
N PRO A 188 10.37 -4.04 -0.66
CA PRO A 188 10.35 -2.58 -0.68
C PRO A 188 11.58 -2.01 0.04
N THR A 189 12.12 -0.92 -0.45
CA THR A 189 13.24 -0.21 0.20
C THR A 189 12.77 0.67 1.35
N ARG A 190 11.54 1.16 1.24
CA ARG A 190 10.85 2.00 2.24
C ARG A 190 9.40 1.59 2.36
N LEU A 191 8.79 1.99 3.46
CA LEU A 191 7.37 1.82 3.75
C LEU A 191 6.76 3.19 4.00
N TYR A 192 5.54 3.41 3.56
CA TYR A 192 4.85 4.65 3.86
C TYR A 192 3.49 4.39 4.50
N LYS A 193 3.04 5.40 5.26
CA LYS A 193 1.69 5.45 5.79
C LYS A 193 1.19 6.89 5.76
N ILE A 194 -0.01 7.11 5.22
CA ILE A 194 -0.73 8.38 5.25
C ILE A 194 -1.97 8.17 6.10
N ILE A 195 -2.16 9.03 7.08
CA ILE A 195 -3.27 8.97 8.05
C ILE A 195 -4.06 10.26 7.89
N ILE A 196 -5.33 10.14 7.52
CA ILE A 196 -6.23 11.24 7.22
C ILE A 196 -7.33 11.25 8.28
N GLU A 197 -7.43 12.33 9.05
CA GLU A 197 -8.60 12.59 9.89
C GLU A 197 -9.56 13.48 9.10
N LYS A 198 -10.62 12.86 8.59
CA LYS A 198 -11.51 13.46 7.60
C LYS A 198 -12.29 14.67 8.12
N ASN A 199 -12.72 14.63 9.39
CA ASN A 199 -13.58 15.68 9.95
C ASN A 199 -12.81 16.98 10.22
N SER A 200 -11.54 16.89 10.61
CA SER A 200 -10.67 18.07 10.81
C SER A 200 -9.84 18.44 9.59
N GLY A 201 -9.74 17.56 8.60
CA GLY A 201 -8.84 17.71 7.45
C GLY A 201 -7.36 17.51 7.79
N GLN A 202 -7.03 17.03 9.01
CA GLN A 202 -5.64 16.77 9.38
C GLN A 202 -5.08 15.57 8.63
N VAL A 203 -3.87 15.72 8.09
CA VAL A 203 -3.15 14.66 7.41
C VAL A 203 -1.76 14.51 8.01
N GLN A 204 -1.38 13.29 8.32
CA GLN A 204 -0.03 12.92 8.72
C GLN A 204 0.51 11.88 7.75
N ALA A 205 1.78 12.03 7.33
CA ALA A 205 2.43 11.05 6.48
C ALA A 205 3.77 10.63 7.08
N TYR A 206 4.08 9.36 6.94
CA TYR A 206 5.32 8.75 7.43
C TYR A 206 5.99 7.99 6.28
N LEU A 207 7.31 8.12 6.19
CA LEU A 207 8.13 7.39 5.22
C LEU A 207 9.32 6.77 5.96
N MET A 208 9.25 5.47 6.20
CA MET A 208 10.23 4.73 6.99
C MET A 208 11.12 3.87 6.10
N PRO A 209 12.43 3.76 6.37
CA PRO A 209 13.25 2.75 5.69
C PRO A 209 12.75 1.34 6.05
N ASN A 210 12.82 0.41 5.12
CA ASN A 210 12.57 -1.01 5.39
C ASN A 210 13.79 -1.65 6.07
N ALA A 211 14.17 -1.09 7.21
CA ALA A 211 15.36 -1.40 8.00
C ALA A 211 15.04 -1.29 9.50
N PRO A 212 15.91 -1.74 10.40
CA PRO A 212 15.69 -1.58 11.83
C PRO A 212 15.50 -0.12 12.25
N ILE A 213 14.47 0.16 13.06
CA ILE A 213 14.23 1.44 13.71
C ILE A 213 14.60 1.29 15.18
N VAL A 214 15.68 1.95 15.60
CA VAL A 214 16.24 1.81 16.96
C VAL A 214 16.49 3.19 17.55
N PRO A 215 15.90 3.47 18.73
CA PRO A 215 14.84 2.69 19.39
C PRO A 215 13.52 2.72 18.58
N ALA A 216 12.66 1.73 18.79
CA ALA A 216 11.37 1.66 18.08
C ALA A 216 10.50 2.91 18.30
N THR A 217 10.65 3.58 19.43
CA THR A 217 9.97 4.85 19.79
C THR A 217 10.39 6.04 18.93
N SER A 218 11.45 5.91 18.09
CA SER A 218 11.87 6.94 17.15
C SER A 218 10.97 7.06 15.92
N TRP A 219 9.94 6.24 15.79
CA TRP A 219 9.04 6.27 14.62
C TRP A 219 8.46 7.67 14.29
N PRO A 220 8.18 8.58 15.27
CA PRO A 220 7.67 9.92 14.92
C PRO A 220 8.67 10.77 14.13
N LEU A 221 9.97 10.47 14.17
CA LEU A 221 11.01 11.19 13.42
C LEU A 221 10.95 10.92 11.91
N TYR A 222 10.16 9.92 11.48
CA TYR A 222 9.95 9.59 10.07
C TYR A 222 8.71 10.28 9.48
N GLN A 223 8.10 11.22 10.22
CA GLN A 223 7.04 12.05 9.68
C GLN A 223 7.58 12.96 8.58
N VAL A 224 6.87 13.02 7.45
CA VAL A 224 7.25 13.77 6.25
C VAL A 224 6.03 14.50 5.68
N PRO A 225 6.22 15.51 4.82
CA PRO A 225 5.11 16.02 4.00
C PRO A 225 4.56 14.93 3.08
N VAL A 226 3.26 14.98 2.77
CA VAL A 226 2.63 14.04 1.82
C VAL A 226 3.36 14.03 0.48
N SER A 227 3.80 15.20 0.00
CA SER A 227 4.56 15.33 -1.25
C SER A 227 5.84 14.48 -1.29
N ALA A 228 6.46 14.20 -0.15
CA ALA A 228 7.62 13.28 -0.09
C ALA A 228 7.21 11.83 -0.34
N VAL A 229 6.00 11.42 0.11
CA VAL A 229 5.45 10.10 -0.20
C VAL A 229 5.04 10.04 -1.67
N GLU A 230 4.41 11.09 -2.20
CA GLU A 230 4.04 11.18 -3.62
C GLU A 230 5.27 11.08 -4.53
N GLN A 231 6.34 11.78 -4.20
CA GLN A 231 7.60 11.69 -4.94
C GLN A 231 8.21 10.28 -4.86
N ALA A 232 8.14 9.64 -3.69
CA ALA A 232 8.70 8.31 -3.49
C ALA A 232 7.94 7.21 -4.21
N THR A 233 6.60 7.35 -4.32
CA THR A 233 5.71 6.33 -4.89
C THR A 233 5.36 6.57 -6.35
N GLY A 234 5.51 7.82 -6.83
CA GLY A 234 4.97 8.28 -8.11
C GLY A 234 3.44 8.34 -8.14
N MET A 235 2.77 8.27 -6.99
CA MET A 235 1.33 8.43 -6.84
C MET A 235 0.99 9.86 -6.45
N GLN A 236 -0.23 10.30 -6.78
CA GLN A 236 -0.80 11.55 -6.28
C GLN A 236 -2.00 11.23 -5.41
N PHE A 237 -1.95 11.61 -4.15
CA PHE A 237 -3.02 11.34 -3.19
C PHE A 237 -3.95 12.56 -3.11
N ASN A 238 -5.19 12.43 -3.63
CA ASN A 238 -6.21 13.47 -3.52
C ASN A 238 -6.74 13.54 -2.08
N LEU A 239 -6.12 14.35 -1.24
CA LEU A 239 -6.43 14.41 0.19
C LEU A 239 -7.47 15.47 0.55
N GLY A 240 -8.09 16.13 -0.45
CA GLY A 240 -9.19 17.11 -0.24
C GLY A 240 -8.75 18.43 0.38
N GLN A 241 -7.52 18.85 0.12
CA GLN A 241 -7.05 20.21 0.45
C GLN A 241 -7.43 21.21 -0.64
#